data_b54421db256c07f9f3f5127c8fa34f1f
#
_entry.id   b54421db256c07f9f3f5127c8fa34f1f
#
_cell.length_a   1.000
_cell.length_b   1.000
_cell.length_c   1.000
_cell.angle_alpha   90.00
_cell.angle_beta   90.00
_cell.angle_gamma   90.00
#
_symmetry.space_group_name_H-M   'P 1'
#
loop_
_entity.id
_entity.type
_entity.pdbx_description
1 polymer ?
#
loop_
_entity_poly.entity_id
_entity_poly.type
_entity_poly.pdbx_seq_one_letter_code
_entity_poly.pdbx_strand_id
1 'polypeptide(L)'
;MTSGKFITFEGGEGAGKSTQARLLAERLRAAGYTVVETREPGGTERGEKIREFLLSGRAKDYGPVGEAVLFSAARDDHVQEVIAPALKRGYWVLCDRFSDSTAAYQGAAGGVKPALIRALERAAVGNTMPLLTLLLDLPVEAGLNRAAARNGGGE
;
A
#
# COMPACT_ATOMS: atom_id res chain seq x y z
N MET A 1 -6.77 26.27 -7.08
CA MET A 1 -7.19 24.85 -7.08
C MET A 1 -6.58 24.20 -5.84
N THR A 2 -7.38 23.57 -4.98
CA THR A 2 -6.86 22.84 -3.81
C THR A 2 -6.06 21.63 -4.31
N SER A 3 -4.81 21.52 -3.86
CA SER A 3 -3.96 20.34 -4.13
C SER A 3 -4.64 19.08 -3.61
N GLY A 4 -4.58 17.99 -4.35
CA GLY A 4 -5.04 16.68 -3.91
C GLY A 4 -4.38 16.25 -2.61
N LYS A 5 -5.00 15.32 -1.88
CA LYS A 5 -4.49 14.80 -0.59
C LYS A 5 -4.21 13.31 -0.71
N PHE A 6 -3.01 12.90 -0.31
CA PHE A 6 -2.63 11.49 -0.30
C PHE A 6 -2.53 10.97 1.14
N ILE A 7 -3.32 9.94 1.46
CA ILE A 7 -3.35 9.31 2.77
C ILE A 7 -3.12 7.80 2.59
N THR A 8 -2.26 7.24 3.41
CA THR A 8 -1.98 5.81 3.44
C THR A 8 -2.42 5.17 4.74
N PHE A 9 -2.81 3.91 4.68
CA PHE A 9 -3.21 3.09 5.81
C PHE A 9 -2.21 1.96 5.97
N GLU A 10 -1.57 1.90 7.11
CA GLU A 10 -0.58 0.90 7.45
C GLU A 10 -1.01 0.09 8.69
N GLY A 11 -0.38 -1.03 8.91
CA GLY A 11 -0.69 -1.94 10.03
C GLY A 11 -0.66 -3.39 9.62
N GLY A 12 -0.73 -4.26 10.63
CA GLY A 12 -0.71 -5.70 10.47
C GLY A 12 -1.89 -6.25 9.66
N GLU A 13 -1.84 -7.55 9.38
CA GLU A 13 -2.96 -8.24 8.75
C GLU A 13 -4.16 -8.25 9.70
N GLY A 14 -5.38 -8.13 9.15
CA GLY A 14 -6.60 -8.06 9.96
C GLY A 14 -6.79 -6.78 10.78
N ALA A 15 -5.90 -5.78 10.69
CA ALA A 15 -6.00 -4.52 11.45
C ALA A 15 -7.18 -3.62 11.02
N GLY A 16 -7.82 -3.90 9.88
CA GLY A 16 -8.98 -3.14 9.42
C GLY A 16 -8.66 -2.00 8.44
N LYS A 17 -7.46 -1.97 7.86
CA LYS A 17 -7.01 -0.93 6.92
C LYS A 17 -8.03 -0.65 5.80
N SER A 18 -8.38 -1.67 5.03
CA SER A 18 -9.32 -1.53 3.91
C SER A 18 -10.71 -1.04 4.37
N THR A 19 -11.17 -1.48 5.54
CA THR A 19 -12.43 -1.04 6.14
C THR A 19 -12.37 0.45 6.48
N GLN A 20 -11.31 0.91 7.13
CA GLN A 20 -11.14 2.31 7.51
C GLN A 20 -10.94 3.22 6.30
N ALA A 21 -10.19 2.76 5.29
CA ALA A 21 -10.03 3.48 4.03
C ALA A 21 -11.39 3.70 3.34
N ARG A 22 -12.21 2.65 3.23
CA ARG A 22 -13.55 2.73 2.64
C ARG A 22 -14.48 3.69 3.42
N LEU A 23 -14.51 3.59 4.75
CA LEU A 23 -15.33 4.47 5.58
C LEU A 23 -14.90 5.94 5.46
N LEU A 24 -13.60 6.20 5.39
CA LEU A 24 -13.10 7.55 5.15
C LEU A 24 -13.46 8.04 3.74
N ALA A 25 -13.36 7.17 2.73
CA ALA A 25 -13.74 7.51 1.36
C ALA A 25 -15.22 7.89 1.26
N GLU A 26 -16.11 7.14 1.90
CA GLU A 26 -17.54 7.43 1.95
C GLU A 26 -17.82 8.81 2.58
N ARG A 27 -17.16 9.12 3.70
CA ARG A 27 -17.27 10.41 4.37
C ARG A 27 -16.78 11.57 3.53
N LEU A 28 -15.64 11.41 2.89
CA LEU A 28 -15.06 12.43 2.01
C LEU A 28 -15.94 12.68 0.79
N ARG A 29 -16.51 11.62 0.18
CA ARG A 29 -17.44 11.74 -0.95
C ARG A 29 -18.73 12.46 -0.51
N ALA A 30 -19.27 12.13 0.66
CA ALA A 30 -20.43 12.83 1.23
C ALA A 30 -20.15 14.31 1.51
N ALA A 31 -18.89 14.68 1.77
CA ALA A 31 -18.45 16.07 1.91
C ALA A 31 -18.11 16.75 0.58
N GLY A 32 -18.36 16.10 -0.57
CA GLY A 32 -18.19 16.67 -1.91
C GLY A 32 -16.81 16.51 -2.51
N TYR A 33 -15.93 15.70 -1.91
CA TYR A 33 -14.60 15.44 -2.47
C TYR A 33 -14.61 14.26 -3.46
N THR A 34 -13.80 14.36 -4.51
CA THR A 34 -13.51 13.21 -5.37
C THR A 34 -12.41 12.37 -4.72
N VAL A 35 -12.66 11.07 -4.59
CA VAL A 35 -11.78 10.13 -3.88
C VAL A 35 -11.44 8.93 -4.75
N VAL A 36 -10.14 8.65 -4.86
CA VAL A 36 -9.58 7.42 -5.43
C VAL A 36 -9.19 6.50 -4.27
N GLU A 37 -9.79 5.33 -4.23
CA GLU A 37 -9.39 4.24 -3.33
C GLU A 37 -8.50 3.28 -4.08
N THR A 38 -7.37 2.91 -3.51
CA THR A 38 -6.39 2.03 -4.12
C THR A 38 -5.63 1.22 -3.06
N ARG A 39 -4.73 0.33 -3.50
CA ARG A 39 -3.95 -0.51 -2.60
C ARG A 39 -2.61 -0.89 -3.19
N GLU A 40 -1.68 -1.30 -2.35
CA GLU A 40 -0.40 -1.87 -2.76
C GLU A 40 -0.16 -3.27 -2.13
N PRO A 41 0.59 -4.14 -2.83
CA PRO A 41 0.98 -4.01 -4.24
C PRO A 41 -0.24 -4.14 -5.16
N GLY A 42 -0.22 -3.44 -6.32
CA GLY A 42 -1.32 -3.46 -7.29
C GLY A 42 -1.76 -2.05 -7.70
N GLY A 43 -3.05 -1.92 -8.03
CA GLY A 43 -3.65 -0.63 -8.39
C GLY A 43 -3.54 -0.27 -9.88
N THR A 44 -2.76 -1.01 -10.66
CA THR A 44 -2.63 -0.88 -12.11
C THR A 44 -2.61 -2.25 -12.76
N GLU A 45 -2.82 -2.35 -14.06
CA GLU A 45 -2.76 -3.65 -14.75
C GLU A 45 -1.39 -4.34 -14.58
N ARG A 46 -0.29 -3.59 -14.73
CA ARG A 46 1.06 -4.11 -14.52
C ARG A 46 1.33 -4.43 -13.05
N GLY A 47 0.88 -3.56 -12.16
CA GLY A 47 1.00 -3.75 -10.71
C GLY A 47 0.26 -5.00 -10.22
N GLU A 48 -0.92 -5.31 -10.77
CA GLU A 48 -1.65 -6.54 -10.42
C GLU A 48 -0.92 -7.81 -10.88
N LYS A 49 -0.23 -7.80 -12.02
CA LYS A 49 0.62 -8.93 -12.45
C LYS A 49 1.80 -9.16 -11.49
N ILE A 50 2.43 -8.08 -11.03
CA ILE A 50 3.49 -8.17 -10.02
C ILE A 50 2.92 -8.65 -8.69
N ARG A 51 1.75 -8.15 -8.28
CA ARG A 51 1.04 -8.62 -7.09
C ARG A 51 0.78 -10.13 -7.14
N GLU A 52 0.23 -10.63 -8.23
CA GLU A 52 -0.03 -12.05 -8.42
C GLU A 52 1.26 -12.88 -8.26
N PHE A 53 2.34 -12.43 -8.87
CA PHE A 53 3.66 -13.08 -8.75
C PHE A 53 4.17 -13.07 -7.30
N LEU A 54 4.08 -11.94 -6.61
CA LEU A 54 4.48 -11.82 -5.19
C LEU A 54 3.66 -12.73 -4.28
N LEU A 55 2.32 -12.74 -4.44
CA LEU A 55 1.41 -13.51 -3.59
C LEU A 55 1.42 -15.03 -3.91
N SER A 56 1.83 -15.43 -5.10
CA SER A 56 1.99 -16.85 -5.45
C SER A 56 3.14 -17.54 -4.69
N GLY A 57 3.96 -16.77 -3.97
CA GLY A 57 5.16 -17.26 -3.28
C GLY A 57 6.38 -17.46 -4.17
N ARG A 58 6.24 -17.35 -5.50
CA ARG A 58 7.35 -17.50 -6.48
C ARG A 58 8.42 -16.43 -6.32
N ALA A 59 8.05 -15.27 -5.81
CA ALA A 59 8.99 -14.19 -5.55
C ALA A 59 10.00 -14.52 -4.43
N LYS A 60 9.69 -15.48 -3.55
CA LYS A 60 10.59 -15.91 -2.46
C LYS A 60 11.93 -16.45 -2.95
N ASP A 61 11.97 -17.02 -4.15
CA ASP A 61 13.20 -17.54 -4.76
C ASP A 61 14.22 -16.42 -5.07
N TYR A 62 13.75 -15.18 -5.18
CA TYR A 62 14.60 -13.99 -5.38
C TYR A 62 15.08 -13.37 -4.07
N GLY A 63 14.65 -13.89 -2.94
CA GLY A 63 14.96 -13.39 -1.61
C GLY A 63 14.36 -12.00 -1.30
N PRO A 64 14.59 -11.49 -0.06
CA PRO A 64 13.98 -10.22 0.38
C PRO A 64 14.38 -9.01 -0.47
N VAL A 65 15.60 -8.99 -1.03
CA VAL A 65 16.04 -7.92 -1.94
C VAL A 65 15.23 -7.96 -3.24
N GLY A 66 15.07 -9.13 -3.84
CA GLY A 66 14.27 -9.30 -5.05
C GLY A 66 12.81 -8.93 -4.84
N GLU A 67 12.21 -9.32 -3.71
CA GLU A 67 10.87 -8.90 -3.33
C GLU A 67 10.77 -7.36 -3.20
N ALA A 68 11.74 -6.72 -2.50
CA ALA A 68 11.76 -5.27 -2.36
C ALA A 68 11.82 -4.54 -3.71
N VAL A 69 12.59 -5.05 -4.66
CA VAL A 69 12.67 -4.51 -6.03
C VAL A 69 11.31 -4.67 -6.74
N LEU A 70 10.66 -5.82 -6.63
CA LEU A 70 9.35 -6.06 -7.24
C LEU A 70 8.26 -5.16 -6.64
N PHE A 71 8.24 -5.00 -5.31
CA PHE A 71 7.34 -4.04 -4.65
C PHE A 71 7.58 -2.60 -5.12
N SER A 72 8.85 -2.23 -5.28
CA SER A 72 9.24 -0.90 -5.74
C SER A 72 8.81 -0.65 -7.20
N ALA A 73 8.98 -1.63 -8.07
CA ALA A 73 8.55 -1.55 -9.47
C ALA A 73 7.02 -1.41 -9.60
N ALA A 74 6.26 -2.19 -8.82
CA ALA A 74 4.80 -2.06 -8.78
C ALA A 74 4.36 -0.69 -8.25
N ARG A 75 5.07 -0.16 -7.26
CA ARG A 75 4.80 1.17 -6.69
C ARG A 75 5.11 2.30 -7.66
N ASP A 76 6.23 2.24 -8.37
CA ASP A 76 6.56 3.25 -9.40
C ASP A 76 5.44 3.35 -10.43
N ASP A 77 5.00 2.21 -10.97
CA ASP A 77 3.89 2.14 -11.93
C ASP A 77 2.59 2.72 -11.32
N HIS A 78 2.28 2.36 -10.09
CA HIS A 78 1.10 2.83 -9.36
C HIS A 78 1.14 4.35 -9.12
N VAL A 79 2.29 4.88 -8.73
CA VAL A 79 2.49 6.33 -8.54
C VAL A 79 2.29 7.08 -9.85
N GLN A 80 2.90 6.60 -10.94
CA GLN A 80 2.85 7.28 -12.24
C GLN A 80 1.47 7.23 -12.88
N GLU A 81 0.78 6.09 -12.83
CA GLU A 81 -0.46 5.86 -13.56
C GLU A 81 -1.72 6.26 -12.78
N VAL A 82 -1.68 6.22 -11.45
CA VAL A 82 -2.87 6.41 -10.60
C VAL A 82 -2.71 7.56 -9.63
N ILE A 83 -1.69 7.50 -8.74
CA ILE A 83 -1.64 8.40 -7.59
C ILE A 83 -1.32 9.83 -8.04
N ALA A 84 -0.21 10.05 -8.74
CA ALA A 84 0.20 11.38 -9.14
C ALA A 84 -0.80 12.07 -10.08
N PRO A 85 -1.41 11.39 -11.08
CA PRO A 85 -2.46 11.98 -11.89
C PRO A 85 -3.71 12.39 -11.10
N ALA A 86 -4.14 11.58 -10.12
CA ALA A 86 -5.28 11.89 -9.26
C ALA A 86 -5.00 13.13 -8.40
N LEU A 87 -3.82 13.20 -7.79
CA LEU A 87 -3.40 14.35 -6.98
C LEU A 87 -3.31 15.64 -7.78
N LYS A 88 -2.82 15.58 -9.03
CA LYS A 88 -2.79 16.73 -9.95
C LYS A 88 -4.18 17.27 -10.28
N ARG A 89 -5.19 16.40 -10.27
CA ARG A 89 -6.61 16.77 -10.47
C ARG A 89 -7.26 17.32 -9.20
N GLY A 90 -6.55 17.36 -8.06
CA GLY A 90 -7.09 17.79 -6.78
C GLY A 90 -7.90 16.70 -6.05
N TYR A 91 -7.78 15.44 -6.46
CA TYR A 91 -8.49 14.32 -5.84
C TYR A 91 -7.82 13.88 -4.55
N TRP A 92 -8.60 13.32 -3.65
CA TRP A 92 -8.08 12.58 -2.50
C TRP A 92 -7.71 11.17 -2.95
N VAL A 93 -6.55 10.70 -2.52
CA VAL A 93 -6.09 9.32 -2.76
C VAL A 93 -5.96 8.63 -1.40
N LEU A 94 -6.65 7.51 -1.23
CA LEU A 94 -6.57 6.66 -0.05
C LEU A 94 -5.98 5.32 -0.47
N CYS A 95 -4.85 4.94 0.12
CA CYS A 95 -4.12 3.73 -0.26
C CYS A 95 -3.97 2.78 0.92
N ASP A 96 -4.44 1.54 0.75
CA ASP A 96 -4.21 0.45 1.69
C ASP A 96 -2.82 -0.13 1.45
N ARG A 97 -1.89 0.17 2.34
CA ARG A 97 -0.44 -0.04 2.30
C ARG A 97 0.29 0.85 1.30
N PHE A 98 1.52 1.20 1.65
CA PHE A 98 2.46 1.94 0.81
C PHE A 98 3.91 1.58 1.20
N SER A 99 4.85 2.52 1.09
CA SER A 99 6.28 2.29 1.29
C SER A 99 6.65 1.77 2.68
N ASP A 100 5.93 2.15 3.73
CA ASP A 100 6.19 1.69 5.10
C ASP A 100 6.03 0.18 5.25
N SER A 101 5.10 -0.45 4.50
CA SER A 101 4.98 -1.91 4.44
C SER A 101 6.26 -2.57 3.91
N THR A 102 6.89 -2.01 2.86
CA THR A 102 8.16 -2.54 2.34
C THR A 102 9.29 -2.38 3.36
N ALA A 103 9.35 -1.24 4.03
CA ALA A 103 10.34 -1.00 5.09
C ALA A 103 10.18 -2.00 6.25
N ALA A 104 8.94 -2.34 6.63
CA ALA A 104 8.66 -3.30 7.69
C ALA A 104 8.96 -4.75 7.27
N TYR A 105 8.42 -5.20 6.14
CA TYR A 105 8.48 -6.61 5.73
C TYR A 105 9.81 -6.99 5.08
N GLN A 106 10.26 -6.26 4.07
CA GLN A 106 11.53 -6.55 3.40
C GLN A 106 12.72 -5.94 4.16
N GLY A 107 12.55 -4.76 4.72
CA GLY A 107 13.57 -4.09 5.52
C GLY A 107 13.78 -4.76 6.87
N ALA A 108 12.95 -4.45 7.86
CA ALA A 108 13.14 -4.89 9.23
C ALA A 108 13.05 -6.41 9.39
N ALA A 109 12.01 -7.05 8.86
CA ALA A 109 11.81 -8.50 8.98
C ALA A 109 12.68 -9.30 7.99
N GLY A 110 12.84 -8.82 6.76
CA GLY A 110 13.61 -9.49 5.70
C GLY A 110 15.11 -9.19 5.71
N GLY A 111 15.59 -8.27 6.54
CA GLY A 111 16.99 -7.93 6.69
C GLY A 111 17.59 -7.14 5.52
N VAL A 112 16.79 -6.56 4.64
CA VAL A 112 17.28 -5.70 3.56
C VAL A 112 17.84 -4.41 4.16
N LYS A 113 19.05 -4.03 3.74
CA LYS A 113 19.72 -2.84 4.27
C LYS A 113 18.85 -1.59 4.14
N PRO A 114 18.69 -0.78 5.21
CA PRO A 114 17.85 0.44 5.19
C PRO A 114 18.23 1.43 4.08
N ALA A 115 19.52 1.50 3.72
CA ALA A 115 19.98 2.35 2.63
C ALA A 115 19.38 1.95 1.27
N LEU A 116 19.25 0.64 1.01
CA LEU A 116 18.65 0.12 -0.22
C LEU A 116 17.13 0.37 -0.22
N ILE A 117 16.43 0.10 0.89
CA ILE A 117 15.00 0.40 1.01
C ILE A 117 14.73 1.87 0.70
N ARG A 118 15.49 2.80 1.31
CA ARG A 118 15.35 4.23 1.03
C ARG A 118 15.69 4.62 -0.41
N ALA A 119 16.64 3.94 -1.04
CA ALA A 119 16.97 4.21 -2.44
C ALA A 119 15.84 3.77 -3.38
N LEU A 120 15.27 2.59 -3.16
CA LEU A 120 14.11 2.08 -3.90
C LEU A 120 12.88 2.96 -3.70
N GLU A 121 12.62 3.40 -2.47
CA GLU A 121 11.52 4.32 -2.16
C GLU A 121 11.68 5.65 -2.91
N ARG A 122 12.85 6.29 -2.82
CA ARG A 122 13.10 7.53 -3.57
C ARG A 122 12.93 7.37 -5.07
N ALA A 123 13.34 6.25 -5.62
CA ALA A 123 13.21 5.98 -7.05
C ALA A 123 11.73 5.83 -7.46
N ALA A 124 10.95 5.08 -6.71
CA ALA A 124 9.56 4.76 -7.03
C ALA A 124 8.57 5.88 -6.67
N VAL A 125 8.80 6.58 -5.56
CA VAL A 125 7.84 7.55 -5.01
C VAL A 125 8.16 8.99 -5.46
N GLY A 126 9.43 9.31 -5.61
CA GLY A 126 9.86 10.66 -5.97
C GLY A 126 9.32 11.68 -4.96
N ASN A 127 8.56 12.65 -5.47
CA ASN A 127 7.92 13.70 -4.66
C ASN A 127 6.48 13.37 -4.24
N THR A 128 5.98 12.16 -4.56
CA THR A 128 4.59 11.75 -4.29
C THR A 128 4.47 11.10 -2.91
N MET A 129 4.93 11.80 -1.88
CA MET A 129 4.86 11.30 -0.51
C MET A 129 3.45 11.48 0.10
N PRO A 130 3.00 10.53 0.96
CA PRO A 130 1.76 10.71 1.70
C PRO A 130 1.80 11.97 2.56
N LEU A 131 0.68 12.71 2.57
CA LEU A 131 0.45 13.80 3.52
C LEU A 131 0.27 13.25 4.95
N LEU A 132 -0.33 12.08 5.06
CA LEU A 132 -0.63 11.43 6.33
C LEU A 132 -0.58 9.92 6.14
N THR A 133 0.09 9.23 7.06
CA THR A 133 0.03 7.78 7.21
C THR A 133 -0.73 7.45 8.50
N LEU A 134 -1.78 6.65 8.38
CA LEU A 134 -2.57 6.15 9.51
C LEU A 134 -2.11 4.73 9.83
N LEU A 135 -1.41 4.57 10.94
CA LEU A 135 -1.01 3.26 11.45
C LEU A 135 -2.13 2.69 12.33
N LEU A 136 -2.74 1.60 11.87
CA LEU A 136 -3.73 0.85 12.65
C LEU A 136 -2.99 -0.16 13.50
N ASP A 137 -2.80 0.20 14.76
CA ASP A 137 -2.13 -0.66 15.74
C ASP A 137 -3.14 -1.63 16.35
N LEU A 138 -2.86 -2.92 16.19
CA LEU A 138 -3.66 -4.02 16.72
C LEU A 138 -2.72 -5.12 17.20
N PRO A 139 -2.97 -5.75 18.38
CA PRO A 139 -2.22 -6.92 18.80
C PRO A 139 -2.17 -7.98 17.69
N VAL A 140 -0.97 -8.51 17.43
CA VAL A 140 -0.71 -9.41 16.28
C VAL A 140 -1.69 -10.60 16.29
N GLU A 141 -1.91 -11.23 17.45
CA GLU A 141 -2.83 -12.37 17.59
C GLU A 141 -4.27 -12.00 17.21
N ALA A 142 -4.74 -10.81 17.61
CA ALA A 142 -6.08 -10.35 17.27
C ALA A 142 -6.22 -10.11 15.77
N GLY A 143 -5.18 -9.55 15.12
CA GLY A 143 -5.13 -9.36 13.68
C GLY A 143 -5.16 -10.67 12.92
N LEU A 144 -4.31 -11.62 13.29
CA LEU A 144 -4.25 -12.94 12.67
C LEU A 144 -5.56 -13.72 12.82
N ASN A 145 -6.20 -13.70 14.00
CA ASN A 145 -7.49 -14.32 14.21
C ASN A 145 -8.58 -13.75 13.32
N ARG A 146 -8.62 -12.42 13.14
CA ARG A 146 -9.57 -11.76 12.20
C ARG A 146 -9.29 -12.15 10.75
N ALA A 147 -8.02 -12.22 10.36
CA ALA A 147 -7.63 -12.62 9.01
C ALA A 147 -8.02 -14.09 8.73
N ALA A 148 -7.76 -14.99 9.68
CA ALA A 148 -8.15 -16.41 9.58
C ALA A 148 -9.67 -16.58 9.46
N ALA A 149 -10.46 -15.88 10.30
CA ALA A 149 -11.92 -15.93 10.25
C ALA A 149 -12.49 -15.46 8.89
N ARG A 150 -11.84 -14.47 8.26
CA ARG A 150 -12.24 -13.99 6.93
C ARG A 150 -11.93 -15.00 5.82
N ASN A 151 -10.80 -15.72 5.92
CA ASN A 151 -10.37 -16.71 4.93
C ASN A 151 -11.06 -18.07 5.11
N GLY A 152 -11.54 -18.38 6.32
CA GLY A 152 -12.28 -19.61 6.64
C GLY A 152 -13.80 -19.55 6.40
N GLY A 153 -14.34 -18.42 6.01
CA GLY A 153 -15.77 -18.20 5.72
C GLY A 153 -16.17 -18.43 4.26
N GLY A 154 -15.34 -19.09 3.47
CA GLY A 154 -15.61 -19.47 2.08
C GLY A 154 -15.84 -20.97 1.97
N GLU A 155 -17.01 -21.46 2.34
CA GLU A 155 -17.66 -22.65 1.75
C GLU A 155 -18.72 -22.21 0.76
#